data_538741f62fc42c19b6a7eb52c431e309
#
_entry.id   538741f62fc42c19b6a7eb52c431e309
#
_cell.length_a   1.000
_cell.length_b   1.000
_cell.length_c   1.000
_cell.angle_alpha   90.00
_cell.angle_beta   90.00
_cell.angle_gamma   90.00
#
_symmetry.space_group_name_H-M   'P 1'
#
loop_
_entity.id
_entity.type
_entity.pdbx_description
1 polymer ?
#
loop_
_entity_poly.entity_id
_entity_poly.type
_entity_poly.pdbx_seq_one_letter_code
_entity_poly.pdbx_strand_id
1 'polypeptide(L)'
;MILAAARRVFAAQGLEGASLRAIAKEAGYTHGALYFYYASKEQIYGDLLAASLDRLRDAVHAAAGSAAPAERLLALALAFFDYYRDNPGDLDLGFYLFRGMKPLGLTRDLNAELNGKLRAVLNEWDRALRDLGCPAEMVEREAAALFGHAVGLLLLVHTGRMRMFGLDGRELMADYVHRLTARPGAAPLSA
;
A
#
# COMPACT_ATOMS: atom_id res chain seq x y z
N MET A 1 -22.02 -2.87 -5.14
CA MET A 1 -22.20 -2.92 -6.61
C MET A 1 -21.41 -1.82 -7.33
N ILE A 2 -21.58 -0.54 -7.03
CA ILE A 2 -20.90 0.59 -7.72
C ILE A 2 -19.37 0.47 -7.64
N LEU A 3 -18.79 0.25 -6.44
CA LEU A 3 -17.34 0.14 -6.26
C LEU A 3 -16.72 -1.03 -7.04
N ALA A 4 -17.42 -2.18 -7.12
CA ALA A 4 -16.94 -3.32 -7.89
C ALA A 4 -16.93 -3.03 -9.41
N ALA A 5 -17.96 -2.34 -9.92
CA ALA A 5 -18.02 -1.89 -11.31
C ALA A 5 -16.91 -0.85 -11.60
N ALA A 6 -16.74 0.12 -10.69
CA ALA A 6 -15.70 1.13 -10.81
C ALA A 6 -14.30 0.51 -10.86
N ARG A 7 -14.02 -0.49 -10.01
CA ARG A 7 -12.74 -1.23 -10.04
C ARG A 7 -12.47 -1.83 -11.42
N ARG A 8 -13.46 -2.47 -12.06
CA ARG A 8 -13.33 -3.02 -13.42
C ARG A 8 -13.07 -1.94 -14.47
N VAL A 9 -13.83 -0.83 -14.40
CA VAL A 9 -13.66 0.30 -15.33
C VAL A 9 -12.28 0.95 -15.17
N PHE A 10 -11.83 1.19 -13.94
CA PHE A 10 -10.50 1.74 -13.69
C PHE A 10 -9.38 0.80 -14.13
N ALA A 11 -9.52 -0.51 -13.90
CA ALA A 11 -8.54 -1.48 -14.37
C ALA A 11 -8.42 -1.50 -15.90
N ALA A 12 -9.55 -1.36 -16.61
CA ALA A 12 -9.58 -1.39 -18.08
C ALA A 12 -9.14 -0.07 -18.73
N GLN A 13 -9.51 1.08 -18.15
CA GLN A 13 -9.39 2.40 -18.77
C GLN A 13 -8.45 3.37 -18.03
N GLY A 14 -8.01 3.00 -16.85
CA GLY A 14 -7.32 3.89 -15.91
C GLY A 14 -8.27 4.97 -15.35
N LEU A 15 -7.76 5.75 -14.38
CA LEU A 15 -8.57 6.82 -13.78
C LEU A 15 -8.92 7.92 -14.82
N GLU A 16 -7.99 8.30 -15.67
CA GLU A 16 -8.21 9.38 -16.66
C GLU A 16 -9.23 8.99 -17.74
N GLY A 17 -9.13 7.76 -18.27
CA GLY A 17 -10.02 7.26 -19.34
C GLY A 17 -11.41 6.89 -18.83
N ALA A 18 -11.57 6.64 -17.53
CA ALA A 18 -12.84 6.30 -16.91
C ALA A 18 -13.78 7.50 -16.84
N SER A 19 -15.09 7.21 -16.85
CA SER A 19 -16.14 8.22 -16.65
C SER A 19 -17.24 7.69 -15.73
N LEU A 20 -17.95 8.58 -15.04
CA LEU A 20 -19.13 8.21 -14.26
C LEU A 20 -20.18 7.48 -15.10
N ARG A 21 -20.31 7.87 -16.37
CA ARG A 21 -21.22 7.20 -17.31
C ARG A 21 -20.82 5.74 -17.59
N ALA A 22 -19.52 5.49 -17.77
CA ALA A 22 -19.00 4.13 -17.96
C ALA A 22 -19.20 3.28 -16.70
N ILE A 23 -18.93 3.85 -15.52
CA ILE A 23 -19.14 3.19 -14.24
C ILE A 23 -20.62 2.89 -13.99
N ALA A 24 -21.53 3.84 -14.28
CA ALA A 24 -22.97 3.63 -14.17
C ALA A 24 -23.44 2.48 -15.04
N LYS A 25 -23.05 2.48 -16.32
CA LYS A 25 -23.36 1.40 -17.28
C LYS A 25 -22.88 0.05 -16.77
N GLU A 26 -21.63 -0.03 -16.30
CA GLU A 26 -21.03 -1.26 -15.78
C GLU A 26 -21.69 -1.75 -14.49
N ALA A 27 -22.21 -0.83 -13.67
CA ALA A 27 -22.90 -1.12 -12.43
C ALA A 27 -24.40 -1.45 -12.62
N GLY A 28 -24.95 -1.29 -13.85
CA GLY A 28 -26.38 -1.46 -14.12
C GLY A 28 -27.24 -0.31 -13.61
N TYR A 29 -26.65 0.89 -13.41
CA TYR A 29 -27.37 2.09 -12.98
C TYR A 29 -27.55 3.08 -14.14
N THR A 30 -28.58 3.92 -14.03
CA THR A 30 -28.66 5.11 -14.89
C THR A 30 -27.61 6.12 -14.46
N HIS A 31 -27.17 6.95 -15.40
CA HIS A 31 -26.20 8.02 -15.12
C HIS A 31 -26.69 8.97 -14.00
N GLY A 32 -27.97 9.35 -14.03
CA GLY A 32 -28.57 10.19 -12.99
C GLY A 32 -28.61 9.53 -11.61
N ALA A 33 -28.87 8.22 -11.56
CA ALA A 33 -28.85 7.49 -10.30
C ALA A 33 -27.44 7.42 -9.68
N LEU A 34 -26.39 7.30 -10.51
CA LEU A 34 -25.02 7.31 -9.98
C LEU A 34 -24.62 8.68 -9.44
N TYR A 35 -25.03 9.77 -10.11
CA TYR A 35 -24.74 11.14 -9.64
C TYR A 35 -25.36 11.46 -8.28
N PHE A 36 -26.42 10.76 -7.90
CA PHE A 36 -26.98 10.91 -6.56
C PHE A 36 -26.03 10.42 -5.46
N TYR A 37 -25.18 9.44 -5.77
CA TYR A 37 -24.23 8.85 -4.81
C TYR A 37 -22.84 9.47 -4.91
N TYR A 38 -22.38 9.83 -6.12
CA TYR A 38 -21.03 10.28 -6.38
C TYR A 38 -21.02 11.47 -7.34
N ALA A 39 -20.47 12.59 -6.88
CA ALA A 39 -20.34 13.79 -7.71
C ALA A 39 -19.21 13.66 -8.74
N SER A 40 -18.21 12.79 -8.49
CA SER A 40 -17.07 12.59 -9.40
C SER A 40 -16.53 11.17 -9.36
N LYS A 41 -15.79 10.78 -10.41
CA LYS A 41 -15.08 9.49 -10.46
C LYS A 41 -13.93 9.43 -9.45
N GLU A 42 -13.36 10.57 -9.11
CA GLU A 42 -12.29 10.71 -8.13
C GLU A 42 -12.77 10.36 -6.71
N GLN A 43 -14.02 10.69 -6.37
CA GLN A 43 -14.63 10.24 -5.11
C GLN A 43 -14.77 8.71 -5.06
N ILE A 44 -15.24 8.10 -6.16
CA ILE A 44 -15.33 6.63 -6.24
C ILE A 44 -13.95 6.00 -6.12
N TYR A 45 -12.94 6.60 -6.75
CA TYR A 45 -11.56 6.12 -6.64
C TYR A 45 -11.04 6.23 -5.21
N GLY A 46 -11.32 7.35 -4.54
CA GLY A 46 -10.99 7.58 -3.14
C GLY A 46 -11.60 6.51 -2.23
N ASP A 47 -12.89 6.20 -2.40
CA ASP A 47 -13.57 5.15 -1.63
C ASP A 47 -12.98 3.76 -1.89
N LEU A 48 -12.61 3.46 -3.15
CA LEU A 48 -11.94 2.20 -3.48
C LEU A 48 -10.57 2.09 -2.79
N LEU A 49 -9.79 3.16 -2.82
CA LEU A 49 -8.48 3.18 -2.18
C LEU A 49 -8.61 3.16 -0.66
N ALA A 50 -9.57 3.89 -0.08
CA ALA A 50 -9.85 3.84 1.35
C ALA A 50 -10.20 2.42 1.79
N ALA A 51 -11.10 1.74 1.08
CA ALA A 51 -11.46 0.36 1.38
C ALA A 51 -10.29 -0.63 1.22
N SER A 52 -9.38 -0.38 0.27
CA SER A 52 -8.13 -1.14 0.11
C SER A 52 -7.21 -0.96 1.31
N LEU A 53 -7.01 0.29 1.75
CA LEU A 53 -6.17 0.62 2.90
C LEU A 53 -6.75 0.10 4.22
N ASP A 54 -8.08 0.05 4.36
CA ASP A 54 -8.73 -0.57 5.52
C ASP A 54 -8.46 -2.08 5.57
N ARG A 55 -8.54 -2.79 4.43
CA ARG A 55 -8.17 -4.22 4.37
C ARG A 55 -6.68 -4.46 4.65
N LEU A 56 -5.80 -3.60 4.12
CA LEU A 56 -4.37 -3.64 4.42
C LEU A 56 -4.12 -3.47 5.92
N ARG A 57 -4.76 -2.46 6.52
CA ARG A 57 -4.68 -2.22 7.98
C ARG A 57 -5.07 -3.47 8.75
N ASP A 58 -6.21 -4.08 8.40
CA ASP A 58 -6.73 -5.24 9.10
C ASP A 58 -5.78 -6.45 8.96
N ALA A 59 -5.20 -6.66 7.78
CA ALA A 59 -4.20 -7.71 7.54
C ALA A 59 -2.92 -7.50 8.36
N VAL A 60 -2.38 -6.27 8.37
CA VAL A 60 -1.18 -5.92 9.15
C VAL A 60 -1.45 -5.99 10.64
N HIS A 61 -2.62 -5.50 11.10
CA HIS A 61 -3.00 -5.55 12.50
C HIS A 61 -3.18 -6.98 13.02
N ALA A 62 -3.75 -7.87 12.21
CA ALA A 62 -3.89 -9.29 12.54
C ALA A 62 -2.51 -9.98 12.72
N ALA A 63 -1.46 -9.50 12.07
CA ALA A 63 -0.11 -10.00 12.20
C ALA A 63 0.66 -9.43 13.42
N ALA A 64 0.12 -8.41 14.09
CA ALA A 64 0.77 -7.69 15.18
C ALA A 64 0.81 -8.43 16.51
N GLY A 65 0.62 -9.76 16.54
CA GLY A 65 0.56 -10.60 17.75
C GLY A 65 1.63 -10.29 18.81
N SER A 66 1.62 -11.00 19.95
CA SER A 66 2.47 -10.77 21.12
C SER A 66 3.91 -11.29 21.01
N ALA A 67 4.45 -11.41 19.80
CA ALA A 67 5.81 -11.86 19.54
C ALA A 67 6.87 -10.87 20.04
N ALA A 68 8.11 -11.33 20.18
CA ALA A 68 9.26 -10.46 20.42
C ALA A 68 9.34 -9.34 19.36
N PRO A 69 9.90 -8.14 19.69
CA PRO A 69 9.88 -7.00 18.78
C PRO A 69 10.42 -7.27 17.37
N ALA A 70 11.47 -8.10 17.23
CA ALA A 70 12.02 -8.48 15.94
C ALA A 70 11.08 -9.36 15.12
N GLU A 71 10.46 -10.34 15.75
CA GLU A 71 9.47 -11.23 15.12
C GLU A 71 8.21 -10.44 14.74
N ARG A 72 7.81 -9.47 15.60
CA ARG A 72 6.68 -8.59 15.30
C ARG A 72 6.96 -7.72 14.09
N LEU A 73 8.13 -7.08 13.98
CA LEU A 73 8.49 -6.28 12.81
C LEU A 73 8.48 -7.14 11.54
N LEU A 74 9.03 -8.36 11.61
CA LEU A 74 9.02 -9.30 10.50
C LEU A 74 7.58 -9.66 10.10
N ALA A 75 6.73 -10.01 11.04
CA ALA A 75 5.34 -10.37 10.78
C ALA A 75 4.55 -9.22 10.14
N LEU A 76 4.70 -7.99 10.66
CA LEU A 76 4.06 -6.80 10.12
C LEU A 76 4.54 -6.49 8.68
N ALA A 77 5.84 -6.59 8.44
CA ALA A 77 6.44 -6.33 7.14
C ALA A 77 6.00 -7.38 6.09
N LEU A 78 5.97 -8.65 6.49
CA LEU A 78 5.50 -9.74 5.63
C LEU A 78 3.99 -9.64 5.37
N ALA A 79 3.17 -9.26 6.36
CA ALA A 79 1.74 -9.07 6.16
C ALA A 79 1.44 -7.95 5.15
N PHE A 80 2.18 -6.84 5.22
CA PHE A 80 2.11 -5.77 4.22
C PHE A 80 2.48 -6.28 2.83
N PHE A 81 3.59 -6.99 2.73
CA PHE A 81 4.09 -7.53 1.46
C PHE A 81 3.11 -8.56 0.86
N ASP A 82 2.68 -9.54 1.65
CA ASP A 82 1.77 -10.60 1.23
C ASP A 82 0.41 -10.02 0.80
N TYR A 83 -0.12 -9.02 1.52
CA TYR A 83 -1.35 -8.35 1.13
C TYR A 83 -1.27 -7.79 -0.30
N TYR A 84 -0.25 -7.02 -0.61
CA TYR A 84 -0.10 -6.42 -1.94
C TYR A 84 0.36 -7.40 -3.02
N ARG A 85 1.11 -8.45 -2.65
CA ARG A 85 1.43 -9.55 -3.56
C ARG A 85 0.16 -10.26 -4.02
N ASP A 86 -0.75 -10.54 -3.10
CA ASP A 86 -1.95 -11.31 -3.37
C ASP A 86 -3.10 -10.43 -3.92
N ASN A 87 -2.99 -9.11 -3.81
CA ASN A 87 -3.95 -8.12 -4.29
C ASN A 87 -3.30 -7.08 -5.23
N PRO A 88 -2.84 -7.48 -6.44
CA PRO A 88 -2.12 -6.59 -7.35
C PRO A 88 -2.95 -5.36 -7.77
N GLY A 89 -4.27 -5.50 -7.87
CA GLY A 89 -5.15 -4.37 -8.18
C GLY A 89 -5.22 -3.33 -7.06
N ASP A 90 -4.98 -3.72 -5.80
CA ASP A 90 -4.91 -2.79 -4.67
C ASP A 90 -3.54 -2.08 -4.63
N LEU A 91 -2.46 -2.78 -5.01
CA LEU A 91 -1.15 -2.17 -5.21
C LEU A 91 -1.22 -1.09 -6.29
N ASP A 92 -1.85 -1.40 -7.40
CA ASP A 92 -2.03 -0.47 -8.50
C ASP A 92 -2.83 0.78 -8.10
N LEU A 93 -3.94 0.60 -7.38
CA LEU A 93 -4.71 1.70 -6.81
C LEU A 93 -3.85 2.59 -5.89
N GLY A 94 -3.06 1.97 -5.01
CA GLY A 94 -2.28 2.70 -3.99
C GLY A 94 -1.08 3.45 -4.54
N PHE A 95 -0.47 2.96 -5.62
CA PHE A 95 0.81 3.48 -6.14
C PHE A 95 0.73 4.04 -7.56
N TYR A 96 -0.47 4.10 -8.16
CA TYR A 96 -0.71 4.71 -9.48
C TYR A 96 0.18 4.11 -10.60
N LEU A 97 0.48 2.80 -10.53
CA LEU A 97 1.52 2.17 -11.34
C LEU A 97 1.24 2.19 -12.85
N PHE A 98 -0.03 2.16 -13.26
CA PHE A 98 -0.39 2.01 -14.67
C PHE A 98 -0.27 3.28 -15.51
N ARG A 99 -0.17 4.48 -14.91
CA ARG A 99 -0.13 5.74 -15.66
C ARG A 99 0.81 6.81 -15.08
N GLY A 100 2.04 6.42 -14.79
CA GLY A 100 3.11 7.38 -14.58
C GLY A 100 3.28 7.90 -13.15
N MET A 101 2.88 7.13 -12.13
CA MET A 101 3.22 7.38 -10.72
C MET A 101 2.85 8.79 -10.21
N LYS A 102 1.79 9.38 -10.74
CA LYS A 102 1.29 10.69 -10.27
C LYS A 102 -0.08 10.50 -9.63
N PRO A 103 -0.33 11.07 -8.45
CA PRO A 103 -1.67 11.14 -7.85
C PRO A 103 -2.52 12.11 -8.67
N LEU A 104 -3.10 11.60 -9.77
CA LEU A 104 -3.89 12.40 -10.69
C LEU A 104 -5.35 12.44 -10.23
N GLY A 105 -5.90 13.66 -10.11
CA GLY A 105 -7.32 13.89 -9.95
C GLY A 105 -7.89 13.79 -8.54
N LEU A 106 -7.09 13.42 -7.53
CA LEU A 106 -7.54 13.48 -6.14
C LEU A 106 -7.46 14.92 -5.62
N THR A 107 -8.50 15.35 -4.89
CA THR A 107 -8.44 16.62 -4.16
C THR A 107 -7.35 16.55 -3.09
N ARG A 108 -6.83 17.72 -2.69
CA ARG A 108 -5.80 17.81 -1.64
C ARG A 108 -6.26 17.12 -0.34
N ASP A 109 -7.53 17.33 0.04
CA ASP A 109 -8.08 16.80 1.28
C ASP A 109 -8.24 15.28 1.22
N LEU A 110 -8.76 14.73 0.11
CA LEU A 110 -8.88 13.30 -0.09
C LEU A 110 -7.51 12.62 -0.12
N ASN A 111 -6.53 13.24 -0.77
CA ASN A 111 -5.16 12.72 -0.79
C ASN A 111 -4.52 12.74 0.60
N ALA A 112 -4.77 13.78 1.41
CA ALA A 112 -4.30 13.85 2.79
C ALA A 112 -4.94 12.76 3.67
N GLU A 113 -6.24 12.52 3.52
CA GLU A 113 -6.96 11.46 4.22
C GLU A 113 -6.38 10.07 3.89
N LEU A 114 -6.21 9.76 2.60
CA LEU A 114 -5.70 8.47 2.14
C LEU A 114 -4.25 8.24 2.58
N ASN A 115 -3.40 9.26 2.50
CA ASN A 115 -2.04 9.21 3.03
C ASN A 115 -2.03 9.00 4.55
N GLY A 116 -2.98 9.60 5.28
CA GLY A 116 -3.17 9.38 6.71
C GLY A 116 -3.51 7.92 7.03
N LYS A 117 -4.38 7.28 6.25
CA LYS A 117 -4.70 5.85 6.40
C LYS A 117 -3.47 4.96 6.17
N LEU A 118 -2.70 5.20 5.10
CA LEU A 118 -1.47 4.47 4.85
C LEU A 118 -0.45 4.69 5.98
N ARG A 119 -0.28 5.94 6.41
CA ARG A 119 0.64 6.26 7.52
C ARG A 119 0.24 5.54 8.81
N ALA A 120 -1.06 5.40 9.10
CA ALA A 120 -1.53 4.65 10.26
C ALA A 120 -1.09 3.18 10.23
N VAL A 121 -1.07 2.55 9.05
CA VAL A 121 -0.53 1.18 8.88
C VAL A 121 0.97 1.16 9.18
N LEU A 122 1.74 2.09 8.61
CA LEU A 122 3.20 2.16 8.81
C LEU A 122 3.61 2.52 10.24
N ASN A 123 2.74 3.16 11.02
CA ASN A 123 2.99 3.44 12.45
C ASN A 123 3.17 2.17 13.28
N GLU A 124 2.65 1.02 12.86
CA GLU A 124 2.93 -0.25 13.52
C GLU A 124 4.42 -0.65 13.38
N TRP A 125 5.03 -0.36 12.22
CA TRP A 125 6.48 -0.55 12.01
C TRP A 125 7.29 0.41 12.88
N ASP A 126 6.86 1.68 12.99
CA ASP A 126 7.52 2.66 13.87
C ASP A 126 7.54 2.18 15.33
N ARG A 127 6.42 1.61 15.81
CA ARG A 127 6.33 1.06 17.17
C ARG A 127 7.28 -0.11 17.33
N ALA A 128 7.26 -1.07 16.41
CA ALA A 128 8.14 -2.23 16.46
C ALA A 128 9.63 -1.84 16.41
N LEU A 129 10.00 -0.82 15.60
CA LEU A 129 11.37 -0.29 15.55
C LEU A 129 11.79 0.37 16.87
N ARG A 130 10.89 1.15 17.52
CA ARG A 130 11.17 1.72 18.85
C ARG A 130 11.35 0.65 19.90
N ASP A 131 10.52 -0.39 19.88
CA ASP A 131 10.62 -1.51 20.82
C ASP A 131 11.89 -2.35 20.61
N LEU A 132 12.49 -2.28 19.42
CA LEU A 132 13.82 -2.83 19.08
C LEU A 132 14.97 -1.94 19.56
N GLY A 133 14.70 -0.77 20.13
CA GLY A 133 15.72 0.19 20.56
C GLY A 133 16.28 1.07 19.45
N CYS A 134 15.58 1.17 18.31
CA CYS A 134 15.96 2.10 17.25
C CYS A 134 15.92 3.54 17.78
N PRO A 135 16.98 4.36 17.61
CA PRO A 135 17.00 5.75 18.03
C PRO A 135 15.82 6.53 17.43
N ALA A 136 15.19 7.39 18.23
CA ALA A 136 13.95 8.08 17.84
C ALA A 136 14.08 8.85 16.51
N GLU A 137 15.24 9.46 16.29
CA GLU A 137 15.58 10.19 15.06
C GLU A 137 15.78 9.30 13.83
N MET A 138 15.98 7.98 14.04
CA MET A 138 16.18 7.01 12.95
C MET A 138 14.91 6.25 12.60
N VAL A 139 13.91 6.20 13.48
CA VAL A 139 12.69 5.38 13.29
C VAL A 139 12.02 5.70 11.95
N GLU A 140 11.78 6.96 11.65
CA GLU A 140 11.10 7.36 10.41
C GLU A 140 11.94 7.02 9.16
N ARG A 141 13.26 7.15 9.25
CA ARG A 141 14.17 6.80 8.15
C ARG A 141 14.18 5.30 7.87
N GLU A 142 14.26 4.48 8.92
CA GLU A 142 14.25 3.02 8.77
C GLU A 142 12.86 2.52 8.29
N ALA A 143 11.77 3.09 8.81
CA ALA A 143 10.43 2.77 8.32
C ALA A 143 10.25 3.16 6.84
N ALA A 144 10.76 4.32 6.41
CA ALA A 144 10.71 4.75 5.01
C ALA A 144 11.57 3.85 4.11
N ALA A 145 12.76 3.43 4.58
CA ALA A 145 13.63 2.50 3.85
C ALA A 145 12.98 1.12 3.70
N LEU A 146 12.37 0.59 4.77
CA LEU A 146 11.63 -0.66 4.77
C LEU A 146 10.44 -0.60 3.81
N PHE A 147 9.69 0.51 3.84
CA PHE A 147 8.57 0.75 2.93
C PHE A 147 9.02 0.80 1.46
N GLY A 148 10.08 1.55 1.16
CA GLY A 148 10.66 1.61 -0.18
C GLY A 148 11.14 0.26 -0.67
N HIS A 149 11.76 -0.55 0.22
CA HIS A 149 12.18 -1.91 -0.10
C HIS A 149 10.99 -2.81 -0.43
N ALA A 150 9.94 -2.81 0.40
CA ALA A 150 8.72 -3.58 0.16
C ALA A 150 8.07 -3.22 -1.18
N VAL A 151 7.88 -1.93 -1.47
CA VAL A 151 7.29 -1.45 -2.73
C VAL A 151 8.17 -1.82 -3.92
N GLY A 152 9.48 -1.67 -3.82
CA GLY A 152 10.42 -2.07 -4.87
C GLY A 152 10.35 -3.55 -5.20
N LEU A 153 10.34 -4.43 -4.18
CA LEU A 153 10.17 -5.87 -4.38
C LEU A 153 8.81 -6.21 -5.00
N LEU A 154 7.72 -5.62 -4.53
CA LEU A 154 6.38 -5.82 -5.09
C LEU A 154 6.32 -5.44 -6.57
N LEU A 155 6.96 -4.33 -6.96
CA LEU A 155 7.05 -3.92 -8.35
C LEU A 155 7.83 -4.96 -9.19
N LEU A 156 8.93 -5.49 -8.69
CA LEU A 156 9.71 -6.52 -9.37
C LEU A 156 8.92 -7.84 -9.49
N VAL A 157 8.18 -8.22 -8.45
CA VAL A 157 7.32 -9.43 -8.45
C VAL A 157 6.22 -9.29 -9.51
N HIS A 158 5.43 -8.22 -9.46
CA HIS A 158 4.29 -8.05 -10.36
C HIS A 158 4.67 -7.82 -11.82
N THR A 159 5.86 -7.25 -12.08
CA THR A 159 6.40 -7.10 -13.44
C THR A 159 7.15 -8.35 -13.93
N GLY A 160 7.25 -9.40 -13.11
CA GLY A 160 7.98 -10.63 -13.43
C GLY A 160 9.50 -10.46 -13.45
N ARG A 161 10.05 -9.31 -13.07
CA ARG A 161 11.48 -9.02 -13.09
C ARG A 161 12.27 -9.80 -12.05
N MET A 162 11.62 -10.30 -10.99
CA MET A 162 12.26 -11.19 -10.01
C MET A 162 12.85 -12.44 -10.65
N ARG A 163 12.28 -12.91 -11.79
CA ARG A 163 12.80 -14.06 -12.54
C ARG A 163 14.24 -13.87 -13.04
N MET A 164 14.68 -12.64 -13.27
CA MET A 164 16.05 -12.31 -13.71
C MET A 164 17.09 -12.69 -12.65
N PHE A 165 16.69 -12.69 -11.37
CA PHE A 165 17.56 -12.98 -10.24
C PHE A 165 17.41 -14.43 -9.74
N GLY A 166 16.35 -15.15 -10.15
CA GLY A 166 16.03 -16.49 -9.64
C GLY A 166 15.71 -16.51 -8.14
N LEU A 167 15.23 -15.38 -7.59
CA LEU A 167 14.97 -15.19 -6.16
C LEU A 167 13.48 -15.00 -5.88
N ASP A 168 13.07 -15.32 -4.66
CA ASP A 168 11.72 -15.06 -4.16
C ASP A 168 11.65 -13.69 -3.46
N GLY A 169 10.64 -12.89 -3.83
CA GLY A 169 10.48 -11.54 -3.29
C GLY A 169 10.13 -11.51 -1.80
N ARG A 170 9.39 -12.53 -1.33
CA ARG A 170 9.01 -12.65 0.08
C ARG A 170 10.21 -13.03 0.96
N GLU A 171 11.06 -13.93 0.45
CA GLU A 171 12.32 -14.30 1.13
C GLU A 171 13.25 -13.07 1.23
N LEU A 172 13.41 -12.30 0.15
CA LEU A 172 14.20 -11.06 0.19
C LEU A 172 13.65 -10.01 1.15
N MET A 173 12.32 -9.94 1.30
CA MET A 173 11.69 -9.08 2.29
C MET A 173 12.03 -9.52 3.71
N ALA A 174 11.95 -10.82 4.00
CA ALA A 174 12.33 -11.41 5.29
C ALA A 174 13.81 -11.16 5.60
N ASP A 175 14.69 -11.43 4.63
CA ASP A 175 16.13 -11.20 4.77
C ASP A 175 16.48 -9.74 5.06
N TYR A 176 15.76 -8.79 4.44
CA TYR A 176 15.97 -7.38 4.73
C TYR A 176 15.62 -7.05 6.18
N VAL A 177 14.48 -7.53 6.67
CA VAL A 177 14.07 -7.32 8.06
C VAL A 177 15.03 -7.98 9.04
N HIS A 178 15.48 -9.20 8.78
CA HIS A 178 16.48 -9.88 9.61
C HIS A 178 17.78 -9.07 9.71
N ARG A 179 18.28 -8.53 8.59
CA ARG A 179 19.47 -7.65 8.60
C ARG A 179 19.22 -6.35 9.35
N LEU A 180 18.02 -5.78 9.24
CA LEU A 180 17.64 -4.56 9.95
C LEU A 180 17.61 -4.78 11.46
N THR A 181 17.04 -5.90 11.92
CA THR A 181 16.91 -6.24 13.34
C THR A 181 18.20 -6.76 13.96
N ALA A 182 19.14 -7.30 13.17
CA ALA A 182 20.43 -7.78 13.65
C ALA A 182 21.47 -6.67 13.88
N ARG A 183 21.17 -5.42 13.45
CA ARG A 183 22.09 -4.29 13.68
C ARG A 183 22.03 -3.85 15.14
N PRO A 184 23.10 -4.02 15.97
CA PRO A 184 23.15 -3.43 17.28
C PRO A 184 23.22 -1.91 17.11
N GLY A 185 22.24 -1.17 17.64
CA GLY A 185 22.13 0.28 17.70
C GLY A 185 22.97 1.02 16.66
N ALA A 186 22.51 1.14 15.44
CA ALA A 186 23.29 1.73 14.36
C ALA A 186 23.64 3.19 14.72
N ALA A 187 24.88 3.40 15.14
CA ALA A 187 25.45 4.74 15.22
C ALA A 187 25.35 5.40 13.83
N PRO A 188 24.99 6.69 13.75
CA PRO A 188 24.89 7.38 12.46
C PRO A 188 26.24 7.29 11.75
N LEU A 189 26.21 6.89 10.46
CA LEU A 189 27.35 7.08 9.60
C LEU A 189 27.63 8.59 9.59
N SER A 190 28.74 8.98 10.25
CA SER A 190 29.24 10.34 10.18
C SER A 190 29.46 10.71 8.72
N ALA A 191 28.82 11.81 8.29
CA ALA A 191 28.96 12.39 6.97
C ALA A 191 30.39 12.90 6.74
#